data_3f9e63b25c803f68fdc23a6c1f868a27
#
_entry.id   3f9e63b25c803f68fdc23a6c1f868a27
#
_cell.length_a   1.000
_cell.length_b   1.000
_cell.length_c   1.000
_cell.angle_alpha   90.00
_cell.angle_beta   90.00
_cell.angle_gamma   90.00
#
_symmetry.space_group_name_H-M   'P 1'
#
loop_
_entity.id
_entity.type
_entity.pdbx_description
1 polymer ?
#
loop_
_entity_poly.entity_id
_entity_poly.type
_entity_poly.pdbx_seq_one_letter_code
_entity_poly.pdbx_strand_id
1 'polypeptide(L)'
;RLIDEAEVPAREAGVLAAHSAAEGQLVAEGAELAQLDDRQAQLLHQKAQAELEVVRKEAVSDVEIRTTTEAAKVAAAELRRAQEAKNRLSESVSQSELDRLGYEAQKTALDVEQARQNQEVARLKESVKQRELEIAAEHVQRHHLVAPLAGMVVKLYRHRGEWVEPGEKVLRIVRLDRLRAEGFVDAASLRGTIAGRQATVTVDLPGQPKTRFPGIVTFVNPEIDPVNGQFRIWVEVDNPKLQLQPGMRAEMTVSDSVAGTGRKPCPRSPWPCGC
;
A
#
# COMPACT_ATOMS: atom_id res chain seq x y z
N ARG A 1 -8.40 28.48 -7.26
CA ARG A 1 -7.15 27.79 -6.86
C ARG A 1 -7.26 26.28 -7.03
N LEU A 2 -6.13 25.58 -7.00
CA LEU A 2 -6.09 24.13 -6.96
C LEU A 2 -6.61 23.63 -5.59
N ILE A 3 -7.31 22.50 -5.59
CA ILE A 3 -7.67 21.79 -4.35
C ILE A 3 -6.56 20.79 -4.02
N ASP A 4 -6.20 20.00 -5.02
CA ASP A 4 -5.22 18.93 -4.89
C ASP A 4 -4.09 19.14 -5.91
N GLU A 5 -2.88 19.12 -5.41
CA GLU A 5 -1.66 19.10 -6.19
C GLU A 5 -0.66 18.15 -5.54
N ALA A 6 0.14 17.48 -6.35
CA ALA A 6 1.18 16.60 -5.86
C ALA A 6 2.49 16.86 -6.61
N GLU A 7 3.54 17.05 -5.84
CA GLU A 7 4.90 16.95 -6.33
C GLU A 7 5.37 15.51 -6.12
N VAL A 8 5.68 14.83 -7.20
CA VAL A 8 6.10 13.42 -7.15
C VAL A 8 7.62 13.37 -7.00
N PRO A 9 8.12 12.96 -5.83
CA PRO A 9 9.54 12.82 -5.59
C PRO A 9 10.06 11.46 -6.06
N ALA A 10 11.36 11.37 -6.34
CA ALA A 10 12.06 10.10 -6.43
C ALA A 10 12.06 9.41 -5.06
N ARG A 11 11.83 8.09 -5.04
CA ARG A 11 11.85 7.28 -3.81
C ARG A 11 13.18 6.60 -3.57
N GLU A 12 13.97 6.42 -4.65
CA GLU A 12 15.31 5.83 -4.64
C GLU A 12 16.27 6.71 -5.44
N ALA A 13 17.57 6.54 -5.19
CA ALA A 13 18.61 7.19 -5.98
C ALA A 13 18.82 6.43 -7.29
N GLY A 14 19.00 7.16 -8.38
CA GLY A 14 19.29 6.53 -9.67
C GLY A 14 19.21 7.48 -10.85
N VAL A 15 19.53 6.95 -12.01
CA VAL A 15 19.37 7.68 -13.28
C VAL A 15 17.94 7.54 -13.76
N LEU A 16 17.34 8.62 -14.19
CA LEU A 16 16.00 8.62 -14.77
C LEU A 16 16.05 7.97 -16.17
N ALA A 17 15.55 6.76 -16.27
CA ALA A 17 15.63 5.95 -17.49
C ALA A 17 14.59 6.37 -18.53
N ALA A 18 13.38 6.68 -18.12
CA ALA A 18 12.28 7.06 -19.00
C ALA A 18 11.26 7.96 -18.30
N HIS A 19 10.58 8.79 -19.08
CA HIS A 19 9.30 9.40 -18.75
C HIS A 19 8.19 8.69 -19.52
N SER A 20 7.17 8.20 -18.80
CA SER A 20 5.96 7.66 -19.39
C SER A 20 4.87 8.73 -19.58
N ALA A 21 5.04 9.89 -18.95
CA ALA A 21 4.12 11.02 -19.03
C ALA A 21 4.82 12.29 -19.52
N ALA A 22 4.11 13.10 -20.33
CA ALA A 22 4.54 14.38 -20.84
C ALA A 22 3.81 15.54 -20.17
N GLU A 23 4.40 16.76 -20.23
CA GLU A 23 3.71 17.97 -19.77
C GLU A 23 2.44 18.20 -20.57
N GLY A 24 1.34 18.55 -19.88
CA GLY A 24 0.01 18.70 -20.48
C GLY A 24 -0.79 17.40 -20.60
N GLN A 25 -0.22 16.25 -20.28
CA GLN A 25 -0.90 14.97 -20.35
C GLN A 25 -1.77 14.73 -19.11
N LEU A 26 -2.99 14.23 -19.31
CA LEU A 26 -3.86 13.72 -18.25
C LEU A 26 -3.44 12.32 -17.86
N VAL A 27 -3.31 12.07 -16.57
CA VAL A 27 -2.93 10.78 -16.00
C VAL A 27 -3.96 10.34 -14.96
N ALA A 28 -4.20 9.03 -14.90
CA ALA A 28 -5.03 8.42 -13.84
C ALA A 28 -4.19 8.21 -12.57
N GLU A 29 -4.86 8.09 -11.42
CA GLU A 29 -4.22 7.65 -10.18
C GLU A 29 -3.59 6.25 -10.37
N GLY A 30 -2.37 6.06 -9.88
CA GLY A 30 -1.60 4.84 -10.05
C GLY A 30 -0.92 4.68 -11.42
N ALA A 31 -1.14 5.57 -12.38
CA ALA A 31 -0.46 5.52 -13.68
C ALA A 31 1.04 5.75 -13.51
N GLU A 32 1.86 5.01 -14.27
CA GLU A 32 3.29 5.19 -14.28
C GLU A 32 3.68 6.50 -14.97
N LEU A 33 4.50 7.29 -14.29
CA LEU A 33 4.91 8.63 -14.73
C LEU A 33 6.34 8.67 -15.23
N ALA A 34 7.20 7.95 -14.54
CA ALA A 34 8.60 7.86 -14.83
C ALA A 34 9.21 6.60 -14.21
N GLN A 35 10.34 6.17 -14.77
CA GLN A 35 11.07 5.01 -14.27
C GLN A 35 12.54 5.38 -14.06
N LEU A 36 13.08 5.02 -12.92
CA LEU A 36 14.53 5.03 -12.67
C LEU A 36 15.17 3.75 -13.22
N ASP A 37 16.48 3.75 -13.39
CA ASP A 37 17.22 2.52 -13.74
C ASP A 37 17.12 1.50 -12.61
N ASP A 38 16.33 0.48 -12.82
CA ASP A 38 15.98 -0.56 -11.85
C ASP A 38 16.71 -1.88 -12.07
N ARG A 39 17.67 -1.95 -13.02
CA ARG A 39 18.37 -3.20 -13.38
C ARG A 39 19.02 -3.88 -12.18
N GLN A 40 19.65 -3.12 -11.30
CA GLN A 40 20.26 -3.68 -10.09
C GLN A 40 19.20 -4.21 -9.12
N ALA A 41 18.11 -3.49 -8.92
CA ALA A 41 17.00 -3.91 -8.07
C ALA A 41 16.33 -5.19 -8.61
N GLN A 42 16.14 -5.30 -9.92
CA GLN A 42 15.61 -6.50 -10.57
C GLN A 42 16.53 -7.71 -10.39
N LEU A 43 17.84 -7.55 -10.50
CA LEU A 43 18.80 -8.64 -10.26
C LEU A 43 18.78 -9.10 -8.80
N LEU A 44 18.66 -8.18 -7.84
CA LEU A 44 18.50 -8.53 -6.42
C LEU A 44 17.19 -9.27 -6.15
N HIS A 45 16.11 -8.85 -6.78
CA HIS A 45 14.83 -9.54 -6.70
C HIS A 45 14.91 -10.96 -7.25
N GLN A 46 15.51 -11.16 -8.43
CA GLN A 46 15.71 -12.49 -9.02
C GLN A 46 16.60 -13.38 -8.14
N LYS A 47 17.66 -12.81 -7.54
CA LYS A 47 18.51 -13.52 -6.58
C LYS A 47 17.70 -13.99 -5.37
N ALA A 48 16.94 -13.10 -4.73
CA ALA A 48 16.10 -13.45 -3.57
C ALA A 48 15.06 -14.51 -3.92
N GLN A 49 14.49 -14.45 -5.12
CA GLN A 49 13.55 -15.46 -5.62
C GLN A 49 14.21 -16.85 -5.75
N ALA A 50 15.41 -16.90 -6.31
CA ALA A 50 16.15 -18.16 -6.43
C ALA A 50 16.54 -18.76 -5.07
N GLU A 51 16.98 -17.90 -4.12
CA GLU A 51 17.31 -18.31 -2.76
C GLU A 51 16.07 -18.87 -2.02
N LEU A 52 14.92 -18.22 -2.15
CA LEU A 52 13.66 -18.71 -1.60
C LEU A 52 13.29 -20.08 -2.17
N GLU A 53 13.46 -20.29 -3.47
CA GLU A 53 13.13 -21.58 -4.11
C GLU A 53 13.97 -22.74 -3.55
N VAL A 54 15.26 -22.49 -3.28
CA VAL A 54 16.14 -23.49 -2.66
C VAL A 54 15.64 -23.85 -1.27
N VAL A 55 15.45 -22.85 -0.40
CA VAL A 55 15.03 -23.08 1.00
C VAL A 55 13.64 -23.70 1.06
N ARG A 56 12.75 -23.35 0.14
CA ARG A 56 11.41 -23.95 0.03
C ARG A 56 11.47 -25.44 -0.25
N LYS A 57 12.37 -25.88 -1.15
CA LYS A 57 12.58 -27.32 -1.42
C LYS A 57 13.09 -28.04 -0.18
N GLU A 58 13.97 -27.43 0.60
CA GLU A 58 14.45 -28.00 1.87
C GLU A 58 13.31 -28.09 2.91
N ALA A 59 12.51 -27.05 3.07
CA ALA A 59 11.42 -27.00 4.04
C ALA A 59 10.29 -28.00 3.77
N VAL A 60 10.03 -28.31 2.51
CA VAL A 60 9.01 -29.30 2.10
C VAL A 60 9.51 -30.72 2.19
N SER A 61 10.84 -30.95 2.21
CA SER A 61 11.41 -32.28 2.25
C SER A 61 11.09 -33.00 3.58
N ASP A 62 10.40 -34.14 3.50
CA ASP A 62 10.05 -34.99 4.65
C ASP A 62 10.88 -36.28 4.70
N VAL A 63 11.87 -36.39 3.83
CA VAL A 63 12.65 -37.62 3.67
C VAL A 63 13.35 -38.03 4.98
N GLU A 64 13.98 -37.05 5.67
CA GLU A 64 14.65 -37.28 6.95
C GLU A 64 13.67 -37.80 8.02
N ILE A 65 12.50 -37.16 8.13
CA ILE A 65 11.46 -37.59 9.08
C ILE A 65 10.96 -39.00 8.76
N ARG A 66 10.75 -39.32 7.50
CA ARG A 66 10.29 -40.68 7.12
C ARG A 66 11.34 -41.72 7.42
N THR A 67 12.60 -41.48 7.07
CA THR A 67 13.67 -42.44 7.31
C THR A 67 13.91 -42.70 8.80
N THR A 68 13.97 -41.62 9.61
CA THR A 68 14.12 -41.75 11.06
C THR A 68 12.90 -42.38 11.72
N THR A 69 11.69 -42.11 11.24
CA THR A 69 10.45 -42.71 11.74
C THR A 69 10.43 -44.23 11.47
N GLU A 70 10.84 -44.68 10.29
CA GLU A 70 10.91 -46.11 10.00
C GLU A 70 12.00 -46.79 10.82
N ALA A 71 13.16 -46.17 11.03
CA ALA A 71 14.21 -46.69 11.92
C ALA A 71 13.70 -46.85 13.37
N ALA A 72 12.99 -45.83 13.89
CA ALA A 72 12.40 -45.91 15.22
C ALA A 72 11.34 -47.01 15.36
N LYS A 73 10.53 -47.25 14.32
CA LYS A 73 9.56 -48.38 14.32
C LYS A 73 10.24 -49.71 14.38
N VAL A 74 11.35 -49.89 13.66
CA VAL A 74 12.11 -51.13 13.67
C VAL A 74 12.70 -51.38 15.05
N ALA A 75 13.42 -50.41 15.63
CA ALA A 75 14.02 -50.53 16.95
C ALA A 75 12.99 -50.79 18.06
N ALA A 76 11.86 -50.11 18.02
CA ALA A 76 10.76 -50.37 18.96
C ALA A 76 10.15 -51.77 18.81
N ALA A 77 10.05 -52.29 17.58
CA ALA A 77 9.55 -53.64 17.33
C ALA A 77 10.53 -54.73 17.84
N GLU A 78 11.84 -54.48 17.70
CA GLU A 78 12.88 -55.39 18.23
C GLU A 78 12.85 -55.43 19.75
N LEU A 79 12.80 -54.27 20.41
CA LEU A 79 12.67 -54.18 21.87
C LEU A 79 11.42 -54.95 22.35
N ARG A 80 10.28 -54.71 21.72
CA ARG A 80 9.01 -55.38 22.08
C ARG A 80 9.10 -56.88 21.94
N ARG A 81 9.70 -57.40 20.82
CA ARG A 81 9.91 -58.86 20.62
C ARG A 81 10.82 -59.47 21.70
N ALA A 82 11.91 -58.77 22.06
CA ALA A 82 12.80 -59.21 23.11
C ALA A 82 12.11 -59.22 24.48
N GLN A 83 11.29 -58.24 24.80
CA GLN A 83 10.50 -58.21 26.03
C GLN A 83 9.45 -59.33 26.07
N GLU A 84 8.76 -59.60 24.97
CA GLU A 84 7.80 -60.69 24.85
C GLU A 84 8.49 -62.06 25.00
N ALA A 85 9.68 -62.25 24.40
CA ALA A 85 10.46 -63.49 24.55
C ALA A 85 10.88 -63.73 26.00
N LYS A 86 11.38 -62.69 26.68
CA LYS A 86 11.74 -62.75 28.10
C LYS A 86 10.55 -63.06 28.99
N ASN A 87 9.38 -62.52 28.70
CA ASN A 87 8.15 -62.79 29.45
C ASN A 87 7.67 -64.23 29.28
N ARG A 88 7.96 -64.90 28.11
CA ARG A 88 7.62 -66.29 27.86
C ARG A 88 8.65 -67.25 28.47
N LEU A 89 9.93 -66.93 28.41
CA LEU A 89 11.02 -67.74 28.92
C LEU A 89 12.06 -66.80 29.56
N SER A 90 12.16 -66.80 30.90
CA SER A 90 12.94 -65.81 31.66
C SER A 90 14.44 -65.82 31.31
N GLU A 91 14.97 -66.88 30.81
CA GLU A 91 16.39 -67.05 30.41
C GLU A 91 16.66 -66.80 28.91
N SER A 92 15.64 -66.49 28.11
CA SER A 92 15.76 -66.36 26.65
C SER A 92 16.49 -65.09 26.19
N VAL A 93 16.47 -64.01 26.99
CA VAL A 93 17.11 -62.70 26.69
C VAL A 93 17.77 -62.16 27.95
N SER A 94 19.05 -61.78 27.87
CA SER A 94 19.78 -61.20 28.99
C SER A 94 19.29 -59.76 29.32
N GLN A 95 19.46 -59.31 30.58
CA GLN A 95 19.09 -57.97 30.96
C GLN A 95 19.88 -56.93 30.16
N SER A 96 21.20 -57.16 29.96
CA SER A 96 22.04 -56.25 29.21
C SER A 96 21.62 -56.10 27.73
N GLU A 97 21.04 -57.13 27.14
CA GLU A 97 20.49 -57.07 25.78
C GLU A 97 19.22 -56.27 25.72
N LEU A 98 18.33 -56.38 26.71
CA LEU A 98 17.14 -55.54 26.83
C LEU A 98 17.50 -54.06 27.05
N ASP A 99 18.50 -53.79 27.88
CA ASP A 99 18.96 -52.43 28.14
C ASP A 99 19.57 -51.82 26.85
N ARG A 100 20.34 -52.59 26.08
CA ARG A 100 20.87 -52.17 24.78
C ARG A 100 19.76 -51.86 23.78
N LEU A 101 18.77 -52.73 23.62
CA LEU A 101 17.64 -52.51 22.72
C LEU A 101 16.77 -51.35 23.20
N GLY A 102 16.63 -51.20 24.53
CA GLY A 102 15.94 -50.05 25.12
C GLY A 102 16.62 -48.73 24.78
N TYR A 103 17.95 -48.66 24.91
CA TYR A 103 18.73 -47.49 24.53
C TYR A 103 18.60 -47.19 23.03
N GLU A 104 18.69 -48.22 22.15
CA GLU A 104 18.54 -48.03 20.70
C GLU A 104 17.16 -47.52 20.32
N ALA A 105 16.09 -48.03 20.92
CA ALA A 105 14.73 -47.55 20.71
C ALA A 105 14.54 -46.08 21.18
N GLN A 106 15.15 -45.74 22.32
CA GLN A 106 15.10 -44.37 22.81
C GLN A 106 15.89 -43.39 21.93
N LYS A 107 17.10 -43.81 21.49
CA LYS A 107 17.93 -43.02 20.58
C LYS A 107 17.21 -42.71 19.28
N THR A 108 16.67 -43.77 18.61
CA THR A 108 15.95 -43.59 17.34
C THR A 108 14.67 -42.76 17.49
N ALA A 109 14.02 -42.78 18.66
CA ALA A 109 12.89 -41.88 18.94
C ALA A 109 13.33 -40.42 19.03
N LEU A 110 14.48 -40.13 19.64
CA LEU A 110 15.06 -38.80 19.69
C LEU A 110 15.54 -38.33 18.31
N ASP A 111 16.04 -39.23 17.47
CA ASP A 111 16.40 -38.90 16.08
C ASP A 111 15.17 -38.42 15.27
N VAL A 112 13.97 -39.01 15.50
CA VAL A 112 12.70 -38.52 14.89
C VAL A 112 12.35 -37.13 15.40
N GLU A 113 12.51 -36.86 16.69
CA GLU A 113 12.25 -35.54 17.25
C GLU A 113 13.21 -34.51 16.67
N GLN A 114 14.49 -34.84 16.56
CA GLN A 114 15.50 -33.97 15.94
C GLN A 114 15.16 -33.68 14.48
N ALA A 115 14.75 -34.66 13.70
CA ALA A 115 14.36 -34.48 12.29
C ALA A 115 13.15 -33.55 12.15
N ARG A 116 12.17 -33.64 13.08
CA ARG A 116 11.03 -32.71 13.11
C ARG A 116 11.45 -31.29 13.45
N GLN A 117 12.34 -31.12 14.43
CA GLN A 117 12.88 -29.79 14.77
C GLN A 117 13.66 -29.21 13.59
N ASN A 118 14.47 -30.00 12.89
CA ASN A 118 15.18 -29.56 11.71
C ASN A 118 14.20 -29.04 10.62
N GLN A 119 13.12 -29.78 10.38
CA GLN A 119 12.09 -29.33 9.42
C GLN A 119 11.41 -28.05 9.86
N GLU A 120 11.10 -27.88 11.14
CA GLU A 120 10.53 -26.63 11.65
C GLU A 120 11.49 -25.44 11.45
N VAL A 121 12.77 -25.63 11.72
CA VAL A 121 13.80 -24.62 11.45
C VAL A 121 13.88 -24.30 9.96
N ALA A 122 13.77 -25.30 9.07
CA ALA A 122 13.75 -25.07 7.62
C ALA A 122 12.53 -24.25 7.19
N ARG A 123 11.34 -24.49 7.75
CA ARG A 123 10.14 -23.68 7.51
C ARG A 123 10.30 -22.25 7.99
N LEU A 124 10.92 -22.03 9.14
CA LEU A 124 11.21 -20.68 9.63
C LEU A 124 12.19 -19.96 8.70
N LYS A 125 13.22 -20.65 8.20
CA LYS A 125 14.13 -20.08 7.20
C LYS A 125 13.39 -19.71 5.90
N GLU A 126 12.45 -20.55 5.44
CA GLU A 126 11.60 -20.22 4.27
C GLU A 126 10.84 -18.91 4.52
N SER A 127 10.24 -18.74 5.69
CA SER A 127 9.50 -17.52 6.01
C SER A 127 10.39 -16.27 6.00
N VAL A 128 11.64 -16.38 6.47
CA VAL A 128 12.63 -15.28 6.41
C VAL A 128 12.95 -14.93 4.95
N LYS A 129 13.25 -15.94 4.12
CA LYS A 129 13.54 -15.73 2.69
C LYS A 129 12.36 -15.17 1.92
N GLN A 130 11.14 -15.53 2.30
CA GLN A 130 9.92 -14.92 1.75
C GLN A 130 9.87 -13.41 2.02
N ARG A 131 10.21 -12.96 3.25
CA ARG A 131 10.29 -11.54 3.59
C ARG A 131 11.41 -10.82 2.84
N GLU A 132 12.55 -11.45 2.66
CA GLU A 132 13.64 -10.88 1.86
C GLU A 132 13.21 -10.67 0.40
N LEU A 133 12.46 -11.60 -0.18
CA LEU A 133 11.88 -11.44 -1.52
C LEU A 133 10.88 -10.27 -1.58
N GLU A 134 10.00 -10.13 -0.58
CA GLU A 134 9.05 -9.01 -0.49
C GLU A 134 9.78 -7.66 -0.43
N ILE A 135 10.85 -7.56 0.36
CA ILE A 135 11.70 -6.36 0.44
C ILE A 135 12.33 -6.05 -0.92
N ALA A 136 12.88 -7.08 -1.59
CA ALA A 136 13.47 -6.89 -2.91
C ALA A 136 12.44 -6.47 -3.97
N ALA A 137 11.22 -6.98 -3.90
CA ALA A 137 10.13 -6.57 -4.77
C ALA A 137 9.72 -5.09 -4.53
N GLU A 138 9.63 -4.67 -3.26
CA GLU A 138 9.35 -3.28 -2.90
C GLU A 138 10.46 -2.34 -3.41
N HIS A 139 11.74 -2.77 -3.35
CA HIS A 139 12.83 -2.01 -3.95
C HIS A 139 12.65 -1.78 -5.45
N VAL A 140 12.23 -2.79 -6.21
CA VAL A 140 11.90 -2.63 -7.64
C VAL A 140 10.77 -1.62 -7.81
N GLN A 141 9.69 -1.74 -7.02
CA GLN A 141 8.54 -0.84 -7.11
C GLN A 141 8.90 0.64 -6.84
N ARG A 142 9.86 0.90 -5.96
CA ARG A 142 10.30 2.27 -5.65
C ARG A 142 11.01 2.96 -6.81
N HIS A 143 11.52 2.21 -7.77
CA HIS A 143 12.11 2.76 -9.01
C HIS A 143 11.04 3.22 -10.01
N HIS A 144 9.77 2.83 -9.82
CA HIS A 144 8.65 3.28 -10.63
C HIS A 144 7.92 4.43 -9.93
N LEU A 145 7.92 5.59 -10.54
CA LEU A 145 7.20 6.76 -10.05
C LEU A 145 5.76 6.71 -10.57
N VAL A 146 4.80 6.57 -9.67
CA VAL A 146 3.38 6.48 -10.01
C VAL A 146 2.62 7.73 -9.57
N ALA A 147 1.53 8.04 -10.27
CA ALA A 147 0.67 9.17 -9.96
C ALA A 147 -0.07 8.96 -8.62
N PRO A 148 0.11 9.83 -7.61
CA PRO A 148 -0.61 9.72 -6.34
C PRO A 148 -2.08 10.18 -6.45
N LEU A 149 -2.44 10.85 -7.53
CA LEU A 149 -3.80 11.32 -7.82
C LEU A 149 -4.01 11.42 -9.34
N ALA A 150 -5.27 11.34 -9.76
CA ALA A 150 -5.65 11.63 -11.13
C ALA A 150 -5.55 13.14 -11.41
N GLY A 151 -4.89 13.53 -12.50
CA GLY A 151 -4.69 14.95 -12.82
C GLY A 151 -3.90 15.17 -14.10
N MET A 152 -3.43 16.40 -14.28
CA MET A 152 -2.59 16.79 -15.42
C MET A 152 -1.15 17.01 -14.95
N VAL A 153 -0.20 16.48 -15.69
CA VAL A 153 1.24 16.77 -15.48
C VAL A 153 1.50 18.21 -15.95
N VAL A 154 1.86 19.08 -15.04
CA VAL A 154 2.07 20.52 -15.37
C VAL A 154 3.53 20.90 -15.49
N LYS A 155 4.42 20.10 -14.88
CA LYS A 155 5.86 20.39 -14.93
C LYS A 155 6.69 19.13 -14.73
N LEU A 156 7.74 19.00 -15.53
CA LEU A 156 8.83 18.07 -15.35
C LEU A 156 10.04 18.83 -14.79
N TYR A 157 10.51 18.44 -13.62
CA TYR A 157 11.68 19.06 -12.96
C TYR A 157 12.98 18.36 -13.36
N ARG A 158 12.89 17.07 -13.73
CA ARG A 158 14.03 16.24 -14.13
C ARG A 158 13.75 15.61 -15.48
N HIS A 159 14.84 15.36 -16.23
CA HIS A 159 14.77 14.81 -17.58
C HIS A 159 15.47 13.45 -17.66
N ARG A 160 15.16 12.71 -18.71
CA ARG A 160 15.79 11.42 -18.97
C ARG A 160 17.33 11.56 -19.01
N GLY A 161 18.02 10.66 -18.32
CA GLY A 161 19.47 10.62 -18.20
C GLY A 161 20.03 11.42 -17.02
N GLU A 162 19.20 12.20 -16.31
CA GLU A 162 19.63 12.90 -15.11
C GLU A 162 19.66 11.96 -13.90
N TRP A 163 20.60 12.22 -13.01
CA TRP A 163 20.66 11.58 -11.70
C TRP A 163 19.69 12.25 -10.74
N VAL A 164 18.99 11.46 -9.94
CA VAL A 164 18.08 11.95 -8.90
C VAL A 164 18.38 11.27 -7.57
N GLU A 165 18.12 11.99 -6.49
CA GLU A 165 18.25 11.50 -5.12
C GLU A 165 16.88 11.29 -4.47
N PRO A 166 16.78 10.43 -3.41
CA PRO A 166 15.52 10.24 -2.67
C PRO A 166 15.00 11.56 -2.11
N GLY A 167 13.71 11.83 -2.34
CA GLY A 167 13.04 13.07 -1.94
C GLY A 167 13.15 14.21 -2.97
N GLU A 168 13.93 14.07 -4.03
CA GLU A 168 14.04 15.06 -5.07
C GLU A 168 12.81 15.06 -5.99
N LYS A 169 12.27 16.24 -6.28
CA LYS A 169 11.06 16.41 -7.10
C LYS A 169 11.37 16.08 -8.56
N VAL A 170 10.63 15.13 -9.11
CA VAL A 170 10.76 14.72 -10.52
C VAL A 170 9.73 15.40 -11.39
N LEU A 171 8.48 15.44 -10.98
CA LEU A 171 7.41 16.10 -11.71
C LEU A 171 6.29 16.59 -10.77
N ARG A 172 5.39 17.42 -11.31
CA ARG A 172 4.24 17.96 -10.60
C ARG A 172 2.95 17.63 -11.34
N ILE A 173 1.98 17.13 -10.60
CA ILE A 173 0.62 16.84 -11.07
C ILE A 173 -0.34 17.77 -10.35
N VAL A 174 -1.32 18.26 -11.07
CA VAL A 174 -2.42 19.06 -10.53
C VAL A 174 -3.75 18.45 -10.92
N ARG A 175 -4.68 18.45 -9.99
CA ARG A 175 -6.05 18.06 -10.22
C ARG A 175 -6.84 19.25 -10.76
N LEU A 176 -7.45 19.12 -11.94
CA LEU A 176 -8.15 20.18 -12.62
C LEU A 176 -9.67 19.96 -12.74
N ASP A 177 -10.15 18.74 -12.50
CA ASP A 177 -11.57 18.37 -12.55
C ASP A 177 -12.40 19.01 -11.42
N ARG A 178 -11.74 19.44 -10.37
CA ARG A 178 -12.28 20.16 -9.23
C ARG A 178 -11.41 21.33 -8.86
N LEU A 179 -12.00 22.51 -8.74
CA LEU A 179 -11.26 23.73 -8.37
C LEU A 179 -11.91 24.41 -7.18
N ARG A 180 -11.11 25.15 -6.44
CA ARG A 180 -11.54 25.98 -5.33
C ARG A 180 -11.56 27.45 -5.75
N ALA A 181 -12.72 28.07 -5.66
CA ALA A 181 -12.84 29.51 -5.69
C ALA A 181 -12.68 30.05 -4.26
N GLU A 182 -11.76 30.97 -4.09
CA GLU A 182 -11.54 31.71 -2.84
C GLU A 182 -12.12 33.10 -2.99
N GLY A 183 -12.87 33.58 -1.99
CA GLY A 183 -13.41 34.92 -1.98
C GLY A 183 -13.64 35.40 -0.58
N PHE A 184 -13.94 36.71 -0.50
CA PHE A 184 -14.24 37.41 0.72
C PHE A 184 -15.69 37.83 0.72
N VAL A 185 -16.35 37.67 1.84
CA VAL A 185 -17.76 38.04 2.03
C VAL A 185 -17.88 38.95 3.24
N ASP A 186 -18.69 39.99 3.12
CA ASP A 186 -18.95 40.93 4.20
C ASP A 186 -19.80 40.22 5.28
N ALA A 187 -19.32 40.27 6.52
CA ALA A 187 -20.02 39.68 7.66
C ALA A 187 -21.40 40.27 7.92
N ALA A 188 -21.57 41.56 7.61
CA ALA A 188 -22.85 42.27 7.79
C ALA A 188 -23.92 41.84 6.78
N SER A 189 -23.51 41.32 5.62
CA SER A 189 -24.42 40.91 4.54
C SER A 189 -25.01 39.52 4.73
N LEU A 190 -24.53 38.73 5.70
CA LEU A 190 -24.89 37.32 5.85
C LEU A 190 -25.75 37.04 7.08
N ARG A 191 -26.87 36.35 6.84
CA ARG A 191 -27.75 35.85 7.91
C ARG A 191 -27.56 34.34 8.06
N GLY A 192 -27.03 33.90 9.20
CA GLY A 192 -26.89 32.47 9.57
C GLY A 192 -25.69 31.76 8.93
N THR A 193 -25.63 30.43 9.12
CA THR A 193 -24.53 29.57 8.65
C THR A 193 -24.56 29.43 7.13
N ILE A 194 -23.44 29.71 6.48
CA ILE A 194 -23.29 29.60 5.01
C ILE A 194 -22.53 28.33 4.56
N ALA A 195 -21.89 27.62 5.47
CA ALA A 195 -21.27 26.36 5.16
C ALA A 195 -22.30 25.35 4.62
N GLY A 196 -22.01 24.72 3.50
CA GLY A 196 -22.92 23.79 2.81
C GLY A 196 -23.97 24.44 1.92
N ARG A 197 -24.02 25.79 1.82
CA ARG A 197 -24.93 26.46 0.88
C ARG A 197 -24.43 26.34 -0.56
N GLN A 198 -25.36 26.44 -1.50
CA GLN A 198 -25.05 26.57 -2.91
C GLN A 198 -24.48 27.93 -3.22
N ALA A 199 -23.45 27.96 -4.05
CA ALA A 199 -22.88 29.18 -4.57
C ALA A 199 -22.81 29.12 -6.10
N THR A 200 -22.92 30.24 -6.76
CA THR A 200 -22.69 30.37 -8.20
C THR A 200 -21.40 31.12 -8.41
N VAL A 201 -20.46 30.50 -9.09
CA VAL A 201 -19.19 31.11 -9.48
C VAL A 201 -19.30 31.54 -10.94
N THR A 202 -19.19 32.81 -11.20
CA THR A 202 -19.27 33.41 -12.55
C THR A 202 -17.86 33.80 -12.98
N VAL A 203 -17.44 33.30 -14.16
CA VAL A 203 -16.11 33.54 -14.73
C VAL A 203 -16.25 34.13 -16.11
N ASP A 204 -15.42 35.12 -16.43
CA ASP A 204 -15.29 35.65 -17.79
C ASP A 204 -14.31 34.79 -18.58
N LEU A 205 -14.85 33.97 -19.49
CA LEU A 205 -14.04 33.13 -20.37
C LEU A 205 -13.77 33.89 -21.70
N PRO A 206 -12.54 33.81 -22.26
CA PRO A 206 -12.23 34.45 -23.53
C PRO A 206 -13.19 34.00 -24.64
N GLY A 207 -13.88 34.96 -25.29
CA GLY A 207 -14.80 34.68 -26.41
C GLY A 207 -16.14 34.08 -26.02
N GLN A 208 -16.48 34.02 -24.74
CA GLN A 208 -17.78 33.56 -24.25
C GLN A 208 -18.43 34.58 -23.32
N PRO A 209 -19.80 34.64 -23.26
CA PRO A 209 -20.45 35.43 -22.22
C PRO A 209 -20.11 34.87 -20.84
N LYS A 210 -20.28 35.71 -19.80
CA LYS A 210 -20.07 35.31 -18.39
C LYS A 210 -20.69 33.95 -18.10
N THR A 211 -19.84 32.96 -17.90
CA THR A 211 -20.26 31.56 -17.69
C THR A 211 -20.41 31.28 -16.21
N ARG A 212 -21.51 30.62 -15.85
CA ARG A 212 -21.86 30.33 -14.46
C ARG A 212 -21.56 28.86 -14.16
N PHE A 213 -20.86 28.60 -13.06
CA PHE A 213 -20.56 27.28 -12.56
C PHE A 213 -21.20 27.11 -11.18
N PRO A 214 -21.99 26.04 -10.97
CA PRO A 214 -22.52 25.74 -9.65
C PRO A 214 -21.38 25.25 -8.74
N GLY A 215 -21.42 25.66 -7.49
CA GLY A 215 -20.47 25.25 -6.48
C GLY A 215 -21.13 25.13 -5.11
N ILE A 216 -20.40 24.59 -4.16
CA ILE A 216 -20.82 24.43 -2.77
C ILE A 216 -19.80 25.09 -1.86
N VAL A 217 -20.28 25.86 -0.87
CA VAL A 217 -19.43 26.45 0.15
C VAL A 217 -18.94 25.35 1.08
N THR A 218 -17.64 25.02 1.01
CA THR A 218 -17.02 23.95 1.80
C THR A 218 -16.34 24.44 3.05
N PHE A 219 -15.90 25.67 3.05
CA PHE A 219 -15.22 26.27 4.20
C PHE A 219 -15.59 27.73 4.38
N VAL A 220 -15.71 28.12 5.64
CA VAL A 220 -15.93 29.50 6.08
C VAL A 220 -14.91 29.80 7.17
N ASN A 221 -14.07 30.79 6.95
CA ASN A 221 -13.11 31.17 7.98
C ASN A 221 -13.86 31.73 9.20
N PRO A 222 -13.66 31.24 10.41
CA PRO A 222 -14.28 31.77 11.60
C PRO A 222 -13.74 33.16 12.01
N GLU A 223 -12.58 33.55 11.48
CA GLU A 223 -11.97 34.85 11.75
C GLU A 223 -12.49 35.91 10.76
N ILE A 224 -12.98 37.02 11.31
CA ILE A 224 -13.37 38.23 10.56
C ILE A 224 -12.17 39.16 10.55
N ASP A 225 -11.79 39.66 9.38
CA ASP A 225 -10.76 40.68 9.26
C ASP A 225 -11.27 41.99 9.90
N PRO A 226 -10.61 42.48 10.97
CA PRO A 226 -11.08 43.65 11.70
C PRO A 226 -11.00 44.97 10.90
N VAL A 227 -10.23 44.99 9.81
CA VAL A 227 -10.02 46.18 8.99
C VAL A 227 -11.17 46.39 7.99
N ASN A 228 -11.64 45.33 7.36
CA ASN A 228 -12.65 45.39 6.30
C ASN A 228 -13.95 44.64 6.66
N GLY A 229 -14.06 43.99 7.82
CA GLY A 229 -15.26 43.30 8.26
C GLY A 229 -15.61 42.08 7.44
N GLN A 230 -14.66 41.57 6.67
CA GLN A 230 -14.86 40.42 5.76
C GLN A 230 -14.28 39.14 6.32
N PHE A 231 -14.84 38.01 5.93
CA PHE A 231 -14.28 36.71 6.18
C PHE A 231 -14.09 35.94 4.87
N ARG A 232 -13.13 35.03 4.88
CA ARG A 232 -12.78 34.24 3.71
C ARG A 232 -13.67 33.00 3.61
N ILE A 233 -14.15 32.71 2.40
CA ILE A 233 -14.90 31.52 2.08
C ILE A 233 -14.23 30.71 0.96
N TRP A 234 -14.45 29.41 0.96
CA TRP A 234 -14.07 28.52 -0.13
C TRP A 234 -15.30 27.88 -0.74
N VAL A 235 -15.36 27.92 -2.05
CA VAL A 235 -16.41 27.29 -2.84
C VAL A 235 -15.75 26.26 -3.74
N GLU A 236 -16.14 24.99 -3.63
CA GLU A 236 -15.72 23.95 -4.55
C GLU A 236 -16.63 23.97 -5.77
N VAL A 237 -15.98 23.88 -6.94
CA VAL A 237 -16.62 23.93 -8.25
C VAL A 237 -16.13 22.76 -9.07
N ASP A 238 -17.06 21.96 -9.62
CA ASP A 238 -16.74 20.89 -10.55
C ASP A 238 -16.39 21.48 -11.93
N ASN A 239 -15.32 20.97 -12.53
CA ASN A 239 -14.77 21.42 -13.81
C ASN A 239 -14.54 20.26 -14.79
N PRO A 240 -15.58 19.48 -15.12
CA PRO A 240 -15.42 18.25 -15.92
C PRO A 240 -14.94 18.54 -17.36
N LYS A 241 -15.16 19.76 -17.86
CA LYS A 241 -14.71 20.16 -19.20
C LYS A 241 -13.38 20.90 -19.20
N LEU A 242 -12.70 21.00 -18.04
CA LEU A 242 -11.42 21.69 -17.84
C LEU A 242 -11.41 23.14 -18.38
N GLN A 243 -12.57 23.81 -18.36
CA GLN A 243 -12.71 25.19 -18.85
C GLN A 243 -12.19 26.22 -17.85
N LEU A 244 -12.28 25.90 -16.55
CA LEU A 244 -11.74 26.73 -15.49
C LEU A 244 -10.24 26.46 -15.33
N GLN A 245 -9.47 27.50 -15.22
CA GLN A 245 -8.02 27.42 -14.96
C GLN A 245 -7.69 28.07 -13.60
N PRO A 246 -6.75 27.49 -12.85
CA PRO A 246 -6.25 28.11 -11.63
C PRO A 246 -5.68 29.51 -11.94
N GLY A 247 -6.01 30.49 -11.10
CA GLY A 247 -5.59 31.89 -11.29
C GLY A 247 -6.60 32.79 -12.00
N MET A 248 -7.68 32.24 -12.57
CA MET A 248 -8.76 33.05 -13.12
C MET A 248 -9.46 33.86 -12.02
N ARG A 249 -9.90 35.07 -12.36
CA ARG A 249 -10.78 35.91 -11.51
C ARG A 249 -12.22 35.46 -11.67
N ALA A 250 -12.95 35.40 -10.57
CA ALA A 250 -14.33 34.97 -10.53
C ALA A 250 -15.16 35.88 -9.61
N GLU A 251 -16.43 36.07 -9.96
CA GLU A 251 -17.43 36.63 -9.07
C GLU A 251 -18.21 35.47 -8.40
N MET A 252 -18.43 35.53 -7.10
CA MET A 252 -19.18 34.51 -6.36
C MET A 252 -20.46 35.10 -5.79
N THR A 253 -21.56 34.40 -5.98
CA THR A 253 -22.85 34.72 -5.36
C THR A 253 -23.28 33.49 -4.54
N VAL A 254 -23.45 33.67 -3.22
CA VAL A 254 -23.95 32.63 -2.32
C VAL A 254 -25.46 32.74 -2.27
N SER A 255 -26.18 31.65 -2.52
CA SER A 255 -27.63 31.61 -2.43
C SER A 255 -28.09 31.38 -0.99
N ASP A 256 -29.27 31.90 -0.64
CA ASP A 256 -29.88 31.62 0.69
C ASP A 256 -30.43 30.19 0.83
N SER A 257 -30.43 29.40 -0.25
CA SER A 257 -30.86 28.00 -0.23
C SER A 257 -29.73 27.05 0.20
N VAL A 258 -30.00 26.27 1.20
CA VAL A 258 -29.12 25.11 1.55
C VAL A 258 -29.18 24.08 0.42
N ALA A 259 -28.02 23.59 -0.02
CA ALA A 259 -27.99 22.46 -0.96
C ALA A 259 -28.81 21.31 -0.38
N GLY A 260 -29.89 20.93 -1.07
CA GLY A 260 -30.69 19.78 -0.64
C GLY A 260 -29.73 18.58 -0.54
N THR A 261 -29.54 18.09 0.66
CA THR A 261 -28.76 16.88 0.92
C THR A 261 -29.46 15.72 0.25
N GLY A 262 -29.08 15.42 -0.99
CA GLY A 262 -29.28 14.11 -1.56
C GLY A 262 -28.49 13.10 -0.73
N ARG A 263 -28.99 12.81 0.47
CA ARG A 263 -28.52 11.65 1.25
C ARG A 263 -28.74 10.43 0.38
N LYS A 264 -27.68 9.91 -0.24
CA LYS A 264 -27.66 8.49 -0.60
C LYS A 264 -27.94 7.74 0.71
N PRO A 265 -28.96 6.88 0.77
CA PRO A 265 -29.21 6.08 1.96
C PRO A 265 -27.95 5.27 2.23
N CYS A 266 -27.42 5.41 3.44
CA CYS A 266 -26.34 4.59 3.96
C CYS A 266 -26.77 3.12 3.80
N PRO A 267 -26.00 2.23 3.18
CA PRO A 267 -26.32 0.81 3.21
C PRO A 267 -26.34 0.38 4.67
N ARG A 268 -27.47 -0.22 5.10
CA ARG A 268 -27.68 -0.71 6.45
C ARG A 268 -26.52 -1.62 6.84
N SER A 269 -25.72 -1.18 7.80
CA SER A 269 -24.74 -2.02 8.48
C SER A 269 -25.45 -3.20 9.15
N PRO A 270 -24.98 -4.46 8.98
CA PRO A 270 -25.59 -5.62 9.63
C PRO A 270 -25.18 -5.82 11.10
N TRP A 271 -24.56 -4.83 11.75
CA TRP A 271 -24.12 -4.96 13.14
C TRP A 271 -25.07 -4.21 14.08
N PRO A 272 -25.60 -4.87 15.15
CA PRO A 272 -26.44 -4.21 16.13
C PRO A 272 -25.60 -3.26 16.99
N CYS A 273 -26.07 -2.01 17.13
CA CYS A 273 -25.58 -1.10 18.14
C CYS A 273 -25.92 -1.69 19.53
N GLY A 274 -24.89 -2.18 20.23
CA GLY A 274 -24.98 -2.46 21.66
C GLY A 274 -25.01 -1.15 22.45
N CYS A 275 -25.95 -1.08 23.39
CA CYS A 275 -26.05 -0.05 24.44
C CYS A 275 -24.78 0.01 25.30
#